data_c642de4b7207141e63090c9ecbfe712c
#
_entry.id   c642de4b7207141e63090c9ecbfe712c
#
_cell.length_a   1.000
_cell.length_b   1.000
_cell.length_c   1.000
_cell.angle_alpha   90.00
_cell.angle_beta   90.00
_cell.angle_gamma   90.00
#
_symmetry.space_group_name_H-M   'P 1'
#
loop_
_entity.id
_entity.type
_entity.pdbx_description
1 polymer ?
#
loop_
_entity_poly.entity_id
_entity_poly.type
_entity_poly.pdbx_seq_one_letter_code
_entity_poly.pdbx_strand_id
1 'polypeptide(L)'
;MSHGAPSRYPTVLQVLPALESGGVERGTLEIASAIQEAGGRALVASAGGRMAAMLARSGAEHITLPLARRDPLSVWRNAAALEDVIARERVEIVHARSRAPAWAAWLAARRTGARFVTTYHGAYNENVPFKRQYNAIMARGRLVIAISGFIAELIQQRHGVPPARIRMIPRGVDTAIFDPARVNGDRVPRLARAWRLEDGQTTIVLPGRLTRWKGQGVLIQALARMQNREAVVVLVGDDQGRSRYAGELVALARRLNVEHRVRIVGNCDDMPAALKLSDVVVNASTDPEAFGRVVIEAQAMARPVVATDHGGAVETVIHGVTGWRVRPGDAAELAIRLDAVLAQGAEARMEMGTQARAMVQDRFTVRAMQDATLDVYREVLGEGGAG
;
A
#
# COMPACT_ATOMS: atom_id res chain seq x y z
N MET A 1 -4.67 27.15 39.16
CA MET A 1 -3.80 26.42 38.22
C MET A 1 -4.35 25.01 38.11
N SER A 2 -5.18 24.77 37.10
CA SER A 2 -5.78 23.44 36.85
C SER A 2 -4.76 22.63 36.04
N HIS A 3 -4.10 21.68 36.69
CA HIS A 3 -3.34 20.64 36.01
C HIS A 3 -4.37 19.77 35.28
N GLY A 4 -4.53 20.00 33.96
CA GLY A 4 -5.27 19.09 33.09
C GLY A 4 -4.62 17.70 33.21
N ALA A 5 -5.44 16.70 33.56
CA ALA A 5 -5.00 15.30 33.53
C ALA A 5 -4.43 15.01 32.13
N PRO A 6 -3.32 14.24 32.00
CA PRO A 6 -2.78 13.88 30.70
C PRO A 6 -3.90 13.25 29.89
N SER A 7 -4.19 13.78 28.69
CA SER A 7 -5.24 13.28 27.81
C SER A 7 -4.96 11.80 27.54
N ARG A 8 -5.81 10.96 28.07
CA ARG A 8 -5.74 9.51 27.88
C ARG A 8 -6.02 9.24 26.40
N TYR A 9 -5.06 8.68 25.68
CA TYR A 9 -5.30 8.26 24.29
C TYR A 9 -6.50 7.31 24.20
N PRO A 10 -7.33 7.41 23.13
CA PRO A 10 -8.60 6.71 23.05
C PRO A 10 -8.47 5.19 22.90
N THR A 11 -9.55 4.49 23.20
CA THR A 11 -9.75 3.11 22.76
C THR A 11 -10.25 3.12 21.31
N VAL A 12 -9.47 2.58 20.40
CA VAL A 12 -9.76 2.56 18.96
C VAL A 12 -10.00 1.12 18.47
N LEU A 13 -11.12 0.89 17.81
CA LEU A 13 -11.45 -0.36 17.14
C LEU A 13 -11.24 -0.21 15.63
N GLN A 14 -10.20 -0.82 15.07
CA GLN A 14 -10.04 -0.94 13.64
C GLN A 14 -10.80 -2.16 13.10
N VAL A 15 -11.49 -2.02 11.96
CA VAL A 15 -12.26 -3.11 11.35
C VAL A 15 -11.82 -3.37 9.91
N LEU A 16 -11.53 -4.64 9.58
CA LEU A 16 -11.15 -5.08 8.24
C LEU A 16 -11.64 -6.53 8.00
N PRO A 17 -11.67 -7.02 6.73
CA PRO A 17 -12.20 -8.36 6.44
C PRO A 17 -11.38 -9.49 7.07
N ALA A 18 -10.06 -9.45 6.91
CA ALA A 18 -9.11 -10.46 7.37
C ALA A 18 -7.71 -9.83 7.56
N LEU A 19 -6.81 -10.53 8.23
CA LEU A 19 -5.41 -10.16 8.47
C LEU A 19 -4.46 -11.13 7.71
N GLU A 20 -4.65 -11.26 6.39
CA GLU A 20 -3.86 -12.20 5.57
C GLU A 20 -2.55 -11.59 5.06
N SER A 21 -2.66 -10.74 4.04
CA SER A 21 -1.50 -10.06 3.44
C SER A 21 -1.96 -8.87 2.62
N GLY A 22 -1.19 -7.80 2.65
CA GLY A 22 -1.44 -6.62 1.82
C GLY A 22 -1.21 -5.30 2.54
N GLY A 23 -1.38 -4.21 1.81
CA GLY A 23 -1.12 -2.88 2.34
C GLY A 23 -2.13 -2.41 3.39
N VAL A 24 -3.38 -2.88 3.33
CA VAL A 24 -4.42 -2.53 4.31
C VAL A 24 -4.12 -3.19 5.65
N GLU A 25 -3.82 -4.48 5.61
CA GLU A 25 -3.50 -5.31 6.77
C GLU A 25 -2.26 -4.79 7.48
N ARG A 26 -1.16 -4.56 6.73
CA ARG A 26 0.07 -3.99 7.29
C ARG A 26 -0.18 -2.62 7.91
N GLY A 27 -0.88 -1.72 7.22
CA GLY A 27 -1.22 -0.42 7.79
C GLY A 27 -2.15 -0.49 9.01
N THR A 28 -2.93 -1.56 9.17
CA THR A 28 -3.73 -1.79 10.37
C THR A 28 -2.83 -2.13 11.57
N LEU A 29 -1.80 -2.97 11.36
CA LEU A 29 -0.82 -3.30 12.40
C LEU A 29 0.02 -2.06 12.77
N GLU A 30 0.50 -1.32 11.77
CA GLU A 30 1.28 -0.09 11.94
C GLU A 30 0.51 0.93 12.82
N ILE A 31 -0.78 1.14 12.55
CA ILE A 31 -1.60 2.06 13.34
C ILE A 31 -1.96 1.48 14.72
N ALA A 32 -2.16 0.16 14.83
CA ALA A 32 -2.39 -0.46 16.12
C ALA A 32 -1.17 -0.29 17.06
N SER A 33 0.06 -0.46 16.55
CA SER A 33 1.29 -0.18 17.27
C SER A 33 1.36 1.28 17.75
N ALA A 34 1.09 2.23 16.84
CA ALA A 34 1.11 3.65 17.18
C ALA A 34 0.12 4.04 18.29
N ILE A 35 -1.09 3.47 18.28
CA ILE A 35 -2.07 3.70 19.34
C ILE A 35 -1.53 3.21 20.69
N GLN A 36 -0.95 2.01 20.72
CA GLN A 36 -0.37 1.44 21.94
C GLN A 36 0.83 2.25 22.44
N GLU A 37 1.74 2.63 21.54
CA GLU A 37 2.91 3.47 21.85
C GLU A 37 2.50 4.85 22.42
N ALA A 38 1.38 5.37 21.95
CA ALA A 38 0.81 6.63 22.46
C ALA A 38 0.07 6.48 23.80
N GLY A 39 -0.04 5.25 24.36
CA GLY A 39 -0.74 4.98 25.61
C GLY A 39 -2.25 4.78 25.45
N GLY A 40 -2.75 4.62 24.22
CA GLY A 40 -4.12 4.25 23.92
C GLY A 40 -4.34 2.73 23.93
N ARG A 41 -5.55 2.31 23.64
CA ARG A 41 -5.90 0.88 23.52
C ARG A 41 -6.31 0.56 22.08
N ALA A 42 -5.58 -0.34 21.43
CA ALA A 42 -5.83 -0.76 20.06
C ALA A 42 -6.56 -2.10 20.01
N LEU A 43 -7.75 -2.11 19.44
CA LEU A 43 -8.53 -3.31 19.14
C LEU A 43 -8.64 -3.46 17.62
N VAL A 44 -8.56 -4.70 17.13
CA VAL A 44 -8.71 -5.01 15.70
C VAL A 44 -9.71 -6.14 15.52
N ALA A 45 -10.82 -5.87 14.86
CA ALA A 45 -11.81 -6.89 14.52
C ALA A 45 -11.66 -7.35 13.07
N SER A 46 -11.53 -8.66 12.86
CA SER A 46 -11.43 -9.30 11.54
C SER A 46 -11.77 -10.79 11.62
N ALA A 47 -11.83 -11.46 10.46
CA ALA A 47 -11.99 -12.93 10.42
C ALA A 47 -10.71 -13.71 10.80
N GLY A 48 -9.66 -13.02 11.27
CA GLY A 48 -8.36 -13.62 11.54
C GLY A 48 -7.45 -13.61 10.31
N GLY A 49 -6.41 -14.44 10.33
CA GLY A 49 -5.41 -14.59 9.27
C GLY A 49 -3.99 -14.63 9.82
N ARG A 50 -3.02 -14.93 8.95
CA ARG A 50 -1.61 -15.14 9.34
C ARG A 50 -0.94 -13.95 10.04
N MET A 51 -1.43 -12.73 9.82
CA MET A 51 -0.88 -11.53 10.47
C MET A 51 -1.49 -11.27 11.87
N ALA A 52 -2.50 -12.03 12.32
CA ALA A 52 -3.09 -11.86 13.64
C ALA A 52 -2.07 -12.08 14.78
N ALA A 53 -1.15 -13.03 14.62
CA ALA A 53 -0.06 -13.26 15.58
C ALA A 53 0.92 -12.08 15.69
N MET A 54 1.09 -11.31 14.60
CA MET A 54 1.94 -10.10 14.62
C MET A 54 1.25 -8.96 15.38
N LEU A 55 -0.08 -8.88 15.29
CA LEU A 55 -0.87 -7.90 16.03
C LEU A 55 -0.72 -8.10 17.55
N ALA A 56 -0.82 -9.34 18.02
CA ALA A 56 -0.65 -9.65 19.44
C ALA A 56 0.73 -9.21 19.98
N ARG A 57 1.80 -9.32 19.16
CA ARG A 57 3.14 -8.87 19.54
C ARG A 57 3.26 -7.35 19.73
N SER A 58 2.40 -6.56 19.10
CA SER A 58 2.34 -5.10 19.31
C SER A 58 1.53 -4.69 20.54
N GLY A 59 1.01 -5.66 21.31
CA GLY A 59 0.14 -5.40 22.46
C GLY A 59 -1.31 -5.07 22.10
N ALA A 60 -1.67 -5.11 20.82
CA ALA A 60 -3.04 -4.87 20.37
C ALA A 60 -3.88 -6.15 20.45
N GLU A 61 -5.15 -6.00 20.74
CA GLU A 61 -6.09 -7.12 20.91
C GLU A 61 -6.81 -7.45 19.59
N HIS A 62 -6.89 -8.74 19.25
CA HIS A 62 -7.66 -9.21 18.11
C HIS A 62 -9.01 -9.76 18.52
N ILE A 63 -10.05 -9.32 17.84
CA ILE A 63 -11.43 -9.79 18.01
C ILE A 63 -11.85 -10.53 16.73
N THR A 64 -12.09 -11.82 16.85
CA THR A 64 -12.49 -12.63 15.69
C THR A 64 -13.98 -12.47 15.40
N LEU A 65 -14.30 -11.86 14.26
CA LEU A 65 -15.66 -11.69 13.75
C LEU A 65 -15.68 -11.96 12.22
N PRO A 66 -16.76 -12.54 11.66
CA PRO A 66 -16.84 -12.91 10.24
C PRO A 66 -17.07 -11.70 9.33
N LEU A 67 -16.21 -10.68 9.42
CA LEU A 67 -16.36 -9.37 8.76
C LEU A 67 -16.08 -9.39 7.24
N ALA A 68 -15.62 -10.51 6.70
CA ALA A 68 -15.45 -10.71 5.26
C ALA A 68 -16.77 -10.91 4.51
N ARG A 69 -17.83 -11.32 5.21
CA ARG A 69 -19.16 -11.56 4.63
C ARG A 69 -19.85 -10.26 4.23
N ARG A 70 -20.62 -10.29 3.14
CA ARG A 70 -21.23 -9.10 2.51
C ARG A 70 -22.73 -9.14 2.38
N ASP A 71 -23.34 -10.27 2.72
CA ASP A 71 -24.79 -10.43 2.68
C ASP A 71 -25.46 -9.59 3.77
N PRO A 72 -26.69 -9.09 3.57
CA PRO A 72 -27.34 -8.16 4.50
C PRO A 72 -27.52 -8.75 5.91
N LEU A 73 -27.81 -10.05 6.01
CA LEU A 73 -28.00 -10.71 7.31
C LEU A 73 -26.70 -10.77 8.12
N SER A 74 -25.57 -11.10 7.42
CA SER A 74 -24.25 -11.07 8.04
C SER A 74 -23.83 -9.66 8.45
N VAL A 75 -24.12 -8.65 7.63
CA VAL A 75 -23.87 -7.24 8.00
C VAL A 75 -24.63 -6.86 9.26
N TRP A 76 -25.91 -7.24 9.36
CA TRP A 76 -26.74 -6.93 10.53
C TRP A 76 -26.23 -7.65 11.79
N ARG A 77 -25.91 -8.96 11.70
CA ARG A 77 -25.33 -9.73 12.82
C ARG A 77 -23.97 -9.18 13.26
N ASN A 78 -23.13 -8.84 12.32
CA ASN A 78 -21.83 -8.22 12.60
C ASN A 78 -21.98 -6.83 13.25
N ALA A 79 -23.01 -6.06 12.90
CA ALA A 79 -23.30 -4.79 13.55
C ALA A 79 -23.64 -5.00 15.02
N ALA A 80 -24.54 -5.94 15.36
CA ALA A 80 -24.88 -6.26 16.74
C ALA A 80 -23.64 -6.74 17.54
N ALA A 81 -22.83 -7.65 16.96
CA ALA A 81 -21.60 -8.10 17.63
C ALA A 81 -20.59 -6.95 17.84
N LEU A 82 -20.48 -6.01 16.89
CA LEU A 82 -19.64 -4.83 17.06
C LEU A 82 -20.19 -3.85 18.11
N GLU A 83 -21.52 -3.71 18.22
CA GLU A 83 -22.17 -2.93 19.30
C GLU A 83 -21.79 -3.46 20.69
N ASP A 84 -21.87 -4.78 20.88
CA ASP A 84 -21.45 -5.43 22.12
C ASP A 84 -19.97 -5.18 22.43
N VAL A 85 -19.10 -5.28 21.42
CA VAL A 85 -17.67 -4.98 21.55
C VAL A 85 -17.45 -3.52 21.94
N ILE A 86 -18.09 -2.58 21.24
CA ILE A 86 -17.95 -1.14 21.49
C ILE A 86 -18.35 -0.81 22.92
N ALA A 87 -19.48 -1.36 23.39
CA ALA A 87 -19.98 -1.11 24.73
C ALA A 87 -19.08 -1.73 25.82
N ARG A 88 -18.73 -3.00 25.67
CA ARG A 88 -17.89 -3.74 26.62
C ARG A 88 -16.50 -3.15 26.78
N GLU A 89 -15.86 -2.82 25.64
CA GLU A 89 -14.49 -2.33 25.60
C GLU A 89 -14.39 -0.79 25.69
N ARG A 90 -15.52 -0.10 25.80
CA ARG A 90 -15.62 1.37 25.86
C ARG A 90 -14.91 2.04 24.68
N VAL A 91 -15.18 1.53 23.47
CA VAL A 91 -14.56 2.05 22.23
C VAL A 91 -15.06 3.45 21.93
N GLU A 92 -14.15 4.37 21.76
CA GLU A 92 -14.45 5.78 21.44
C GLU A 92 -14.43 6.03 19.93
N ILE A 93 -13.54 5.33 19.20
CA ILE A 93 -13.38 5.47 17.75
C ILE A 93 -13.48 4.11 17.07
N VAL A 94 -14.35 4.02 16.06
CA VAL A 94 -14.42 2.89 15.13
C VAL A 94 -13.83 3.30 13.80
N HIS A 95 -12.70 2.69 13.40
CA HIS A 95 -11.99 3.00 12.19
C HIS A 95 -12.15 1.89 11.14
N ALA A 96 -12.95 2.14 10.10
CA ALA A 96 -13.14 1.19 9.02
C ALA A 96 -12.02 1.28 7.98
N ARG A 97 -11.38 0.13 7.74
CA ARG A 97 -10.25 -0.02 6.80
C ARG A 97 -10.68 -0.65 5.46
N SER A 98 -11.91 -1.11 5.34
CA SER A 98 -12.44 -1.76 4.13
C SER A 98 -13.95 -1.67 4.05
N ARG A 99 -14.48 -1.71 2.81
CA ARG A 99 -15.91 -1.51 2.51
C ARG A 99 -16.84 -2.54 3.15
N ALA A 100 -16.47 -3.83 3.11
CA ALA A 100 -17.34 -4.89 3.60
C ALA A 100 -17.67 -4.72 5.10
N PRO A 101 -16.67 -4.61 6.00
CA PRO A 101 -16.92 -4.38 7.41
C PRO A 101 -17.43 -2.97 7.73
N ALA A 102 -17.19 -1.98 6.86
CA ALA A 102 -17.57 -0.59 7.13
C ALA A 102 -19.08 -0.40 7.30
N TRP A 103 -19.93 -1.19 6.62
CA TRP A 103 -21.38 -1.11 6.79
C TRP A 103 -21.81 -1.53 8.20
N ALA A 104 -21.31 -2.67 8.68
CA ALA A 104 -21.58 -3.13 10.04
C ALA A 104 -21.02 -2.16 11.09
N ALA A 105 -19.80 -1.71 10.90
CA ALA A 105 -19.10 -0.78 11.78
C ALA A 105 -19.81 0.59 11.87
N TRP A 106 -20.30 1.11 10.75
CA TRP A 106 -21.06 2.36 10.72
C TRP A 106 -22.40 2.24 11.46
N LEU A 107 -23.14 1.12 11.28
CA LEU A 107 -24.38 0.87 12.01
C LEU A 107 -24.12 0.79 13.52
N ALA A 108 -23.12 0.03 13.94
CA ALA A 108 -22.73 -0.11 15.34
C ALA A 108 -22.31 1.24 15.95
N ALA A 109 -21.43 1.99 15.26
CA ALA A 109 -20.99 3.29 15.73
C ALA A 109 -22.15 4.30 15.89
N ARG A 110 -23.13 4.29 14.96
CA ARG A 110 -24.31 5.16 15.07
C ARG A 110 -25.19 4.84 16.28
N ARG A 111 -25.31 3.57 16.65
CA ARG A 111 -26.16 3.13 17.77
C ARG A 111 -25.49 3.33 19.13
N THR A 112 -24.16 3.23 19.16
CA THR A 112 -23.38 3.36 20.40
C THR A 112 -22.86 4.78 20.66
N GLY A 113 -22.90 5.66 19.65
CA GLY A 113 -22.34 7.01 19.74
C GLY A 113 -20.83 7.08 19.51
N ALA A 114 -20.14 5.96 19.26
CA ALA A 114 -18.72 5.94 18.92
C ALA A 114 -18.43 6.74 17.63
N ARG A 115 -17.28 7.40 17.57
CA ARG A 115 -16.89 8.20 16.40
C ARG A 115 -16.46 7.29 15.24
N PHE A 116 -17.05 7.48 14.07
CA PHE A 116 -16.75 6.67 12.89
C PHE A 116 -15.75 7.38 11.97
N VAL A 117 -14.61 6.73 11.72
CA VAL A 117 -13.53 7.18 10.81
C VAL A 117 -13.33 6.13 9.72
N THR A 118 -12.93 6.56 8.54
CA THR A 118 -12.65 5.65 7.42
C THR A 118 -11.33 5.98 6.76
N THR A 119 -10.60 4.96 6.27
CA THR A 119 -9.49 5.16 5.32
C THR A 119 -9.85 4.61 3.96
N TYR A 120 -9.80 5.46 2.95
CA TYR A 120 -10.11 5.13 1.56
C TYR A 120 -8.84 4.63 0.85
N HIS A 121 -8.70 3.30 0.71
CA HIS A 121 -7.46 2.64 0.29
C HIS A 121 -7.33 2.36 -1.21
N GLY A 122 -8.30 2.70 -2.04
CA GLY A 122 -8.24 2.35 -3.45
C GLY A 122 -9.25 3.08 -4.33
N ALA A 123 -8.95 3.22 -5.60
CA ALA A 123 -9.91 3.65 -6.61
C ALA A 123 -10.89 2.49 -6.89
N TYR A 124 -11.92 2.39 -6.06
CA TYR A 124 -12.89 1.30 -6.15
C TYR A 124 -13.64 1.33 -7.47
N ASN A 125 -13.72 0.17 -8.11
CA ASN A 125 -14.49 0.00 -9.35
C ASN A 125 -15.99 0.26 -9.12
N GLU A 126 -16.64 1.00 -10.04
CA GLU A 126 -18.05 1.39 -10.00
C GLU A 126 -18.82 0.95 -11.27
N ASN A 127 -18.27 0.06 -12.08
CA ASN A 127 -18.80 -0.39 -13.37
C ASN A 127 -20.04 -1.31 -13.26
N VAL A 128 -20.57 -1.51 -12.05
CA VAL A 128 -21.75 -2.35 -11.80
C VAL A 128 -22.81 -1.49 -11.08
N PRO A 129 -24.10 -1.61 -11.45
CA PRO A 129 -25.18 -0.91 -10.76
C PRO A 129 -25.09 -1.03 -9.24
N PHE A 130 -25.46 0.03 -8.52
CA PHE A 130 -25.43 0.15 -7.06
C PHE A 130 -24.05 0.06 -6.40
N LYS A 131 -22.96 -0.17 -7.16
CA LYS A 131 -21.61 -0.28 -6.60
C LYS A 131 -21.10 1.03 -6.03
N ARG A 132 -21.47 2.17 -6.65
CA ARG A 132 -21.16 3.50 -6.11
C ARG A 132 -21.79 3.72 -4.74
N GLN A 133 -23.07 3.33 -4.57
CA GLN A 133 -23.77 3.41 -3.29
C GLN A 133 -23.12 2.52 -2.23
N TYR A 134 -22.74 1.29 -2.63
CA TYR A 134 -21.99 0.39 -1.75
C TYR A 134 -20.63 0.97 -1.34
N ASN A 135 -19.90 1.58 -2.27
CA ASN A 135 -18.60 2.20 -1.99
C ASN A 135 -18.72 3.47 -1.12
N ALA A 136 -19.84 4.19 -1.20
CA ALA A 136 -20.09 5.44 -0.48
C ALA A 136 -19.99 5.30 1.05
N ILE A 137 -20.08 4.09 1.60
CA ILE A 137 -19.87 3.84 3.03
C ILE A 137 -18.51 4.35 3.51
N MET A 138 -17.47 4.25 2.66
CA MET A 138 -16.13 4.72 2.99
C MET A 138 -16.02 6.25 3.00
N ALA A 139 -17.02 6.97 2.51
CA ALA A 139 -17.16 8.42 2.56
C ALA A 139 -18.03 8.92 3.73
N ARG A 140 -18.58 8.01 4.55
CA ARG A 140 -19.47 8.35 5.69
C ARG A 140 -18.76 8.60 7.01
N GLY A 141 -17.43 8.44 7.08
CA GLY A 141 -16.65 8.79 8.26
C GLY A 141 -16.88 10.25 8.68
N ARG A 142 -16.85 10.56 9.99
CA ARG A 142 -16.79 11.94 10.49
C ARG A 142 -15.60 12.67 9.84
N LEU A 143 -14.46 12.02 9.80
CA LEU A 143 -13.33 12.33 8.92
C LEU A 143 -13.02 11.13 8.03
N VAL A 144 -12.56 11.41 6.82
CA VAL A 144 -12.18 10.42 5.80
C VAL A 144 -10.70 10.58 5.50
N ILE A 145 -9.91 9.56 5.79
CA ILE A 145 -8.49 9.54 5.46
C ILE A 145 -8.34 9.11 4.00
N ALA A 146 -7.73 9.96 3.18
CA ALA A 146 -7.34 9.68 1.80
C ALA A 146 -5.84 9.38 1.77
N ILE A 147 -5.45 8.27 1.14
CA ILE A 147 -4.04 7.84 1.12
C ILE A 147 -3.17 8.52 0.06
N SER A 148 -3.75 9.44 -0.71
CA SER A 148 -3.08 10.29 -1.71
C SER A 148 -3.99 11.43 -2.11
N GLY A 149 -3.45 12.47 -2.76
CA GLY A 149 -4.22 13.56 -3.38
C GLY A 149 -5.16 13.02 -4.44
N PHE A 150 -4.69 12.07 -5.28
CA PHE A 150 -5.53 11.37 -6.25
C PHE A 150 -6.78 10.74 -5.59
N ILE A 151 -6.63 10.08 -4.45
CA ILE A 151 -7.77 9.51 -3.71
C ILE A 151 -8.62 10.59 -3.06
N ALA A 152 -8.03 11.69 -2.58
CA ALA A 152 -8.79 12.81 -2.02
C ALA A 152 -9.71 13.45 -3.08
N GLU A 153 -9.20 13.71 -4.27
CA GLU A 153 -9.97 14.22 -5.40
C GLU A 153 -11.09 13.25 -5.81
N LEU A 154 -10.75 11.96 -5.91
CA LEU A 154 -11.71 10.92 -6.26
C LEU A 154 -12.87 10.84 -5.26
N ILE A 155 -12.61 10.97 -3.95
CA ILE A 155 -13.64 11.00 -2.90
C ILE A 155 -14.54 12.22 -3.08
N GLN A 156 -13.98 13.39 -3.35
CA GLN A 156 -14.75 14.61 -3.60
C GLN A 156 -15.64 14.46 -4.84
N GLN A 157 -15.06 14.03 -5.94
CA GLN A 157 -15.77 13.90 -7.23
C GLN A 157 -16.88 12.83 -7.20
N ARG A 158 -16.61 11.69 -6.57
CA ARG A 158 -17.55 10.56 -6.58
C ARG A 158 -18.61 10.63 -5.50
N HIS A 159 -18.28 11.16 -4.33
CA HIS A 159 -19.14 11.10 -3.16
C HIS A 159 -19.52 12.47 -2.59
N GLY A 160 -19.02 13.58 -3.16
CA GLY A 160 -19.35 14.93 -2.73
C GLY A 160 -18.88 15.24 -1.29
N VAL A 161 -17.85 14.57 -0.81
CA VAL A 161 -17.32 14.84 0.54
C VAL A 161 -16.61 16.18 0.55
N PRO A 162 -16.98 17.12 1.42
CA PRO A 162 -16.32 18.42 1.48
C PRO A 162 -14.85 18.28 1.90
N PRO A 163 -13.93 19.09 1.34
CA PRO A 163 -12.49 19.04 1.68
C PRO A 163 -12.19 19.09 3.17
N ALA A 164 -12.97 19.86 3.93
CA ALA A 164 -12.84 19.99 5.39
C ALA A 164 -13.00 18.65 6.14
N ARG A 165 -13.63 17.64 5.55
CA ARG A 165 -13.77 16.30 6.12
C ARG A 165 -12.74 15.30 5.61
N ILE A 166 -11.85 15.69 4.71
CA ILE A 166 -10.82 14.82 4.15
C ILE A 166 -9.49 15.14 4.80
N ARG A 167 -8.76 14.11 5.21
CA ARG A 167 -7.37 14.22 5.69
C ARG A 167 -6.50 13.39 4.76
N MET A 168 -5.61 14.04 4.04
CA MET A 168 -4.65 13.35 3.18
C MET A 168 -3.50 12.84 4.04
N ILE A 169 -3.41 11.52 4.17
CA ILE A 169 -2.34 10.83 4.91
C ILE A 169 -1.73 9.78 3.99
N PRO A 170 -0.58 10.07 3.38
CA PRO A 170 0.13 9.13 2.52
C PRO A 170 0.47 7.83 3.25
N ARG A 171 0.65 6.77 2.47
CA ARG A 171 1.17 5.52 3.04
C ARG A 171 2.64 5.69 3.39
N GLY A 172 3.05 5.04 4.48
CA GLY A 172 4.44 5.03 4.91
C GLY A 172 5.18 3.76 4.51
N VAL A 173 6.49 3.87 4.45
CA VAL A 173 7.46 2.77 4.40
C VAL A 173 8.27 2.73 5.70
N ASP A 174 8.52 1.54 6.19
CA ASP A 174 9.42 1.34 7.33
C ASP A 174 10.87 1.47 6.86
N THR A 175 11.47 2.63 7.13
CA THR A 175 12.84 2.94 6.73
C THR A 175 13.90 2.17 7.53
N ALA A 176 13.52 1.45 8.58
CA ALA A 176 14.42 0.53 9.27
C ALA A 176 14.46 -0.85 8.59
N ILE A 177 13.36 -1.27 7.96
CA ILE A 177 13.29 -2.49 7.16
C ILE A 177 13.85 -2.24 5.75
N PHE A 178 13.40 -1.17 5.10
CA PHE A 178 13.83 -0.77 3.75
C PHE A 178 15.04 0.18 3.84
N ASP A 179 16.17 -0.36 4.31
CA ASP A 179 17.44 0.32 4.42
C ASP A 179 18.53 -0.45 3.66
N PRO A 180 19.14 0.11 2.60
CA PRO A 180 20.17 -0.56 1.85
C PRO A 180 21.38 -0.95 2.71
N ALA A 181 21.70 -0.22 3.78
CA ALA A 181 22.79 -0.54 4.69
C ALA A 181 22.52 -1.79 5.56
N ARG A 182 21.24 -2.11 5.79
CA ARG A 182 20.83 -3.27 6.58
C ARG A 182 20.67 -4.57 5.80
N VAL A 183 20.74 -4.49 4.47
CA VAL A 183 20.78 -5.67 3.60
C VAL A 183 22.23 -6.08 3.44
N ASN A 184 22.68 -6.99 4.27
CA ASN A 184 24.07 -7.47 4.38
C ASN A 184 24.18 -8.98 4.15
N GLY A 185 25.44 -9.50 4.17
CA GLY A 185 25.75 -10.90 4.02
C GLY A 185 25.32 -11.49 2.68
N ASP A 186 24.84 -12.71 2.70
CA ASP A 186 24.48 -13.51 1.53
C ASP A 186 23.05 -13.29 1.03
N ARG A 187 22.28 -12.35 1.60
CA ARG A 187 20.88 -12.14 1.26
C ARG A 187 20.68 -11.84 -0.23
N VAL A 188 21.44 -10.91 -0.79
CA VAL A 188 21.40 -10.58 -2.22
C VAL A 188 21.95 -11.72 -3.08
N PRO A 189 23.16 -12.27 -2.85
CA PRO A 189 23.67 -13.40 -3.63
C PRO A 189 22.76 -14.63 -3.60
N ARG A 190 22.17 -14.96 -2.45
CA ARG A 190 21.22 -16.07 -2.32
C ARG A 190 19.99 -15.85 -3.21
N LEU A 191 19.47 -14.64 -3.22
CA LEU A 191 18.30 -14.29 -4.03
C LEU A 191 18.62 -14.31 -5.52
N ALA A 192 19.80 -13.77 -5.92
CA ALA A 192 20.27 -13.81 -7.30
C ALA A 192 20.38 -15.27 -7.81
N ARG A 193 20.99 -16.15 -7.03
CA ARG A 193 21.05 -17.59 -7.36
C ARG A 193 19.68 -18.22 -7.48
N ALA A 194 18.76 -17.95 -6.52
CA ALA A 194 17.40 -18.49 -6.55
C ALA A 194 16.63 -18.03 -7.80
N TRP A 195 16.89 -16.84 -8.28
CA TRP A 195 16.27 -16.24 -9.46
C TRP A 195 17.04 -16.54 -10.76
N ARG A 196 18.14 -17.29 -10.69
CA ARG A 196 18.99 -17.65 -11.82
C ARG A 196 19.50 -16.41 -12.56
N LEU A 197 20.01 -15.46 -11.81
CA LEU A 197 20.67 -14.27 -12.32
C LEU A 197 22.18 -14.49 -12.31
N GLU A 198 22.85 -14.01 -13.34
CA GLU A 198 24.31 -14.05 -13.45
C GLU A 198 24.95 -12.89 -12.68
N ASP A 199 26.21 -13.04 -12.28
CA ASP A 199 26.94 -11.99 -11.60
C ASP A 199 27.10 -10.77 -12.51
N GLY A 200 26.75 -9.60 -12.00
CA GLY A 200 26.80 -8.35 -12.77
C GLY A 200 25.67 -8.17 -13.79
N GLN A 201 24.70 -9.07 -13.84
CA GLN A 201 23.58 -8.97 -14.78
C GLN A 201 22.67 -7.80 -14.47
N THR A 202 22.43 -6.92 -15.44
CA THR A 202 21.50 -5.80 -15.31
C THR A 202 20.08 -6.30 -15.03
N THR A 203 19.53 -5.89 -13.90
CA THR A 203 18.25 -6.43 -13.39
C THR A 203 17.19 -5.36 -13.23
N ILE A 204 16.05 -5.56 -13.91
CA ILE A 204 14.85 -4.72 -13.82
C ILE A 204 13.81 -5.49 -13.03
N VAL A 205 13.36 -4.96 -11.89
CA VAL A 205 12.40 -5.64 -11.01
C VAL A 205 11.05 -4.95 -11.06
N LEU A 206 9.97 -5.72 -11.27
CA LEU A 206 8.59 -5.26 -11.13
C LEU A 206 7.92 -6.03 -9.99
N PRO A 207 7.84 -5.44 -8.80
CA PRO A 207 7.11 -6.04 -7.68
C PRO A 207 5.62 -5.78 -7.80
N GLY A 208 4.81 -6.82 -7.58
CA GLY A 208 3.36 -6.69 -7.56
C GLY A 208 2.66 -7.98 -7.92
N ARG A 209 1.46 -8.15 -7.38
CA ARG A 209 0.61 -9.32 -7.71
C ARG A 209 0.49 -9.49 -9.22
N LEU A 210 0.53 -10.71 -9.70
CA LEU A 210 0.34 -11.00 -11.11
C LEU A 210 -1.13 -10.75 -11.51
N THR A 211 -1.37 -9.53 -11.98
CA THR A 211 -2.67 -9.06 -12.46
C THR A 211 -2.46 -8.15 -13.66
N ARG A 212 -3.39 -8.20 -14.64
CA ARG A 212 -3.24 -7.45 -15.91
C ARG A 212 -2.96 -5.98 -15.70
N TRP A 213 -3.68 -5.35 -14.77
CA TRP A 213 -3.56 -3.93 -14.50
C TRP A 213 -2.21 -3.51 -13.85
N LYS A 214 -1.42 -4.47 -13.34
CA LYS A 214 -0.05 -4.20 -12.84
C LYS A 214 0.99 -4.06 -13.96
N GLY A 215 0.59 -4.32 -15.22
CA GLY A 215 1.39 -4.00 -16.39
C GLY A 215 2.60 -4.89 -16.64
N GLN A 216 2.66 -6.12 -16.05
CA GLN A 216 3.76 -7.05 -16.34
C GLN A 216 3.89 -7.33 -17.85
N GLY A 217 2.75 -7.44 -18.56
CA GLY A 217 2.76 -7.59 -20.01
C GLY A 217 3.34 -6.38 -20.75
N VAL A 218 3.11 -5.17 -20.25
CA VAL A 218 3.69 -3.94 -20.80
C VAL A 218 5.21 -3.94 -20.63
N LEU A 219 5.72 -4.36 -19.48
CA LEU A 219 7.15 -4.46 -19.23
C LEU A 219 7.81 -5.53 -20.11
N ILE A 220 7.19 -6.70 -20.33
CA ILE A 220 7.71 -7.71 -21.27
C ILE A 220 7.75 -7.15 -22.70
N GLN A 221 6.74 -6.40 -23.13
CA GLN A 221 6.72 -5.75 -24.44
C GLN A 221 7.81 -4.64 -24.55
N ALA A 222 8.06 -3.92 -23.47
CA ALA A 222 9.15 -2.95 -23.41
C ALA A 222 10.52 -3.65 -23.52
N LEU A 223 10.73 -4.75 -22.77
CA LEU A 223 11.97 -5.53 -22.81
C LEU A 223 12.33 -5.97 -24.23
N ALA A 224 11.34 -6.38 -25.02
CA ALA A 224 11.57 -6.77 -26.42
C ALA A 224 12.01 -5.60 -27.32
N ARG A 225 11.69 -4.36 -26.93
CA ARG A 225 12.03 -3.13 -27.67
C ARG A 225 13.32 -2.46 -27.20
N MET A 226 13.79 -2.79 -25.99
CA MET A 226 15.01 -2.20 -25.45
C MET A 226 16.22 -2.45 -26.34
N GLN A 227 17.14 -1.49 -26.37
CA GLN A 227 18.46 -1.63 -27.01
C GLN A 227 19.40 -2.49 -26.15
N ASN A 228 19.32 -2.34 -24.81
CA ASN A 228 20.05 -3.21 -23.89
C ASN A 228 19.51 -4.65 -23.98
N ARG A 229 20.30 -5.55 -24.57
CA ARG A 229 19.94 -6.96 -24.78
C ARG A 229 20.31 -7.87 -23.62
N GLU A 230 21.11 -7.38 -22.69
CA GLU A 230 21.59 -8.15 -21.53
C GLU A 230 20.68 -7.99 -20.29
N ALA A 231 19.85 -6.94 -20.27
CA ALA A 231 18.96 -6.70 -19.13
C ALA A 231 17.93 -7.84 -18.96
N VAL A 232 17.74 -8.26 -17.71
CA VAL A 232 16.75 -9.27 -17.30
C VAL A 232 15.63 -8.61 -16.51
N VAL A 233 14.40 -8.98 -16.80
CA VAL A 233 13.21 -8.59 -16.06
C VAL A 233 12.84 -9.66 -15.05
N VAL A 234 12.67 -9.26 -13.80
CA VAL A 234 12.17 -10.12 -12.72
C VAL A 234 10.79 -9.64 -12.26
N LEU A 235 9.80 -10.46 -12.47
CA LEU A 235 8.41 -10.23 -12.02
C LEU A 235 8.23 -10.89 -10.66
N VAL A 236 8.11 -10.07 -9.62
CA VAL A 236 8.04 -10.52 -8.23
C VAL A 236 6.62 -10.37 -7.71
N GLY A 237 5.92 -11.47 -7.46
CA GLY A 237 4.58 -11.44 -6.88
C GLY A 237 3.80 -12.72 -7.11
N ASP A 238 2.85 -12.93 -6.23
CA ASP A 238 1.95 -14.08 -6.24
C ASP A 238 0.85 -13.91 -7.31
N ASP A 239 0.50 -15.00 -7.95
CA ASP A 239 -0.64 -15.09 -8.87
C ASP A 239 -1.98 -15.27 -8.15
N GLN A 240 -1.96 -15.55 -6.85
CA GLN A 240 -3.14 -15.80 -6.02
C GLN A 240 -4.05 -16.92 -6.60
N GLY A 241 -3.43 -17.97 -7.14
CA GLY A 241 -4.13 -19.08 -7.81
C GLY A 241 -4.65 -18.73 -9.22
N ARG A 242 -4.22 -17.59 -9.80
CA ARG A 242 -4.57 -17.15 -11.16
C ARG A 242 -3.52 -17.58 -12.19
N SER A 243 -3.11 -18.83 -12.16
CA SER A 243 -2.05 -19.42 -13.01
C SER A 243 -2.21 -19.12 -14.50
N ARG A 244 -3.45 -18.88 -14.98
CA ARG A 244 -3.73 -18.50 -16.37
C ARG A 244 -2.97 -17.26 -16.80
N TYR A 245 -2.94 -16.20 -15.98
CA TYR A 245 -2.25 -14.95 -16.34
C TYR A 245 -0.72 -15.14 -16.34
N ALA A 246 -0.18 -15.91 -15.41
CA ALA A 246 1.25 -16.26 -15.43
C ALA A 246 1.60 -17.01 -16.73
N GLY A 247 0.78 -17.97 -17.18
CA GLY A 247 0.93 -18.64 -18.46
C GLY A 247 0.87 -17.70 -19.67
N GLU A 248 -0.02 -16.71 -19.66
CA GLU A 248 -0.11 -15.68 -20.69
C GLU A 248 1.15 -14.81 -20.78
N LEU A 249 1.78 -14.49 -19.65
CA LEU A 249 3.04 -13.74 -19.61
C LEU A 249 4.19 -14.55 -20.21
N VAL A 250 4.29 -15.85 -19.89
CA VAL A 250 5.27 -16.76 -20.50
C VAL A 250 5.05 -16.86 -22.01
N ALA A 251 3.82 -17.06 -22.47
CA ALA A 251 3.50 -17.12 -23.89
C ALA A 251 3.83 -15.80 -24.62
N LEU A 252 3.60 -14.66 -23.97
CA LEU A 252 3.98 -13.35 -24.50
C LEU A 252 5.49 -13.23 -24.65
N ALA A 253 6.25 -13.60 -23.63
CA ALA A 253 7.71 -13.55 -23.67
C ALA A 253 8.29 -14.44 -24.77
N ARG A 254 7.76 -15.65 -24.98
CA ARG A 254 8.11 -16.55 -26.09
C ARG A 254 7.83 -15.93 -27.44
N ARG A 255 6.61 -15.44 -27.65
CA ARG A 255 6.21 -14.80 -28.93
C ARG A 255 7.10 -13.60 -29.30
N LEU A 256 7.64 -12.90 -28.29
CA LEU A 256 8.53 -11.76 -28.46
C LEU A 256 10.03 -12.15 -28.45
N ASN A 257 10.38 -13.45 -28.36
CA ASN A 257 11.74 -13.97 -28.29
C ASN A 257 12.60 -13.41 -27.13
N VAL A 258 11.96 -13.12 -25.97
CA VAL A 258 12.62 -12.60 -24.76
C VAL A 258 12.42 -13.49 -23.53
N GLU A 259 11.93 -14.73 -23.67
CA GLU A 259 11.64 -15.59 -22.52
C GLU A 259 12.90 -15.87 -21.68
N HIS A 260 14.07 -15.98 -22.31
CA HIS A 260 15.36 -16.18 -21.64
C HIS A 260 15.77 -14.99 -20.75
N ARG A 261 15.17 -13.83 -20.95
CA ARG A 261 15.38 -12.58 -20.19
C ARG A 261 14.25 -12.27 -19.20
N VAL A 262 13.29 -13.15 -18.98
CA VAL A 262 12.17 -12.96 -18.06
C VAL A 262 12.22 -14.01 -16.95
N ARG A 263 12.09 -13.57 -15.70
CA ARG A 263 11.96 -14.42 -14.53
C ARG A 263 10.62 -14.12 -13.83
N ILE A 264 9.79 -15.11 -13.66
CA ILE A 264 8.56 -15.01 -12.84
C ILE A 264 8.85 -15.82 -11.59
N VAL A 265 9.05 -15.12 -10.45
CA VAL A 265 9.67 -15.75 -9.27
C VAL A 265 8.70 -15.98 -8.11
N GLY A 266 7.41 -15.66 -8.31
CA GLY A 266 6.41 -15.80 -7.25
C GLY A 266 6.58 -14.78 -6.13
N ASN A 267 6.11 -15.13 -4.93
CA ASN A 267 6.23 -14.28 -3.77
C ASN A 267 7.69 -14.20 -3.28
N CYS A 268 8.07 -13.03 -2.78
CA CYS A 268 9.39 -12.82 -2.16
C CYS A 268 9.20 -12.30 -0.73
N ASP A 269 9.73 -13.02 0.23
CA ASP A 269 9.66 -12.64 1.65
C ASP A 269 10.74 -11.61 2.03
N ASP A 270 11.81 -11.51 1.22
CA ASP A 270 12.91 -10.55 1.42
C ASP A 270 12.89 -9.46 0.35
N MET A 271 11.84 -8.61 0.38
CA MET A 271 11.73 -7.49 -0.55
C MET A 271 12.86 -6.46 -0.47
N PRO A 272 13.44 -6.14 0.72
CA PRO A 272 14.62 -5.28 0.76
C PRO A 272 15.80 -5.84 -0.04
N ALA A 273 16.09 -7.15 0.03
CA ALA A 273 17.14 -7.76 -0.78
C ALA A 273 16.79 -7.77 -2.27
N ALA A 274 15.53 -8.03 -2.62
CA ALA A 274 15.04 -7.97 -4.00
C ALA A 274 15.21 -6.59 -4.63
N LEU A 275 14.88 -5.54 -3.87
CA LEU A 275 15.06 -4.17 -4.31
C LEU A 275 16.55 -3.77 -4.35
N LYS A 276 17.36 -4.21 -3.38
CA LYS A 276 18.82 -3.96 -3.41
C LYS A 276 19.50 -4.63 -4.59
N LEU A 277 19.01 -5.79 -5.03
CA LEU A 277 19.48 -6.52 -6.21
C LEU A 277 19.22 -5.76 -7.51
N SER A 278 18.14 -4.98 -7.59
CA SER A 278 17.70 -4.34 -8.84
C SER A 278 18.56 -3.13 -9.21
N ASP A 279 18.80 -2.93 -10.52
CA ASP A 279 19.31 -1.68 -11.07
C ASP A 279 18.22 -0.63 -11.23
N VAL A 280 17.01 -1.07 -11.60
CA VAL A 280 15.82 -0.22 -11.77
C VAL A 280 14.59 -0.98 -11.29
N VAL A 281 13.72 -0.28 -10.59
CA VAL A 281 12.39 -0.81 -10.20
C VAL A 281 11.33 -0.19 -11.09
N VAL A 282 10.39 -1.02 -11.55
CA VAL A 282 9.31 -0.58 -12.44
C VAL A 282 7.96 -0.74 -11.76
N ASN A 283 7.15 0.30 -11.86
CA ASN A 283 5.72 0.27 -11.62
C ASN A 283 5.01 0.60 -12.94
N ALA A 284 4.58 -0.43 -13.68
CA ALA A 284 3.96 -0.29 -15.01
C ALA A 284 2.43 -0.38 -14.97
N SER A 285 1.79 -0.08 -13.85
CA SER A 285 0.34 -0.21 -13.67
C SER A 285 -0.42 0.52 -14.78
N THR A 286 -1.39 -0.18 -15.42
CA THR A 286 -2.23 0.39 -16.49
C THR A 286 -3.45 1.09 -15.95
N ASP A 287 -3.90 0.74 -14.75
CA ASP A 287 -4.95 1.43 -14.02
C ASP A 287 -4.32 2.30 -12.92
N PRO A 288 -4.93 3.47 -12.58
CA PRO A 288 -4.38 4.34 -11.56
C PRO A 288 -4.28 3.66 -10.20
N GLU A 289 -3.06 3.55 -9.68
CA GLU A 289 -2.84 3.08 -8.32
C GLU A 289 -3.27 4.13 -7.30
N ALA A 290 -3.84 3.69 -6.20
CA ALA A 290 -4.24 4.61 -5.15
C ALA A 290 -3.06 5.32 -4.49
N PHE A 291 -1.88 4.66 -4.42
CA PHE A 291 -0.66 5.24 -3.87
C PHE A 291 0.62 4.66 -4.50
N GLY A 292 0.72 3.30 -4.63
CA GLY A 292 1.93 2.66 -5.19
C GLY A 292 3.05 2.46 -4.15
N ARG A 293 2.79 1.74 -3.06
CA ARG A 293 3.80 1.47 -2.00
C ARG A 293 5.14 0.97 -2.52
N VAL A 294 5.13 0.14 -3.56
CA VAL A 294 6.33 -0.39 -4.20
C VAL A 294 7.29 0.71 -4.63
N VAL A 295 6.76 1.85 -5.09
CA VAL A 295 7.57 3.00 -5.50
C VAL A 295 8.36 3.55 -4.32
N ILE A 296 7.70 3.85 -3.21
CA ILE A 296 8.38 4.39 -2.03
C ILE A 296 9.27 3.34 -1.33
N GLU A 297 8.95 2.06 -1.44
CA GLU A 297 9.81 0.97 -0.94
C GLU A 297 11.11 0.88 -1.74
N ALA A 298 11.04 1.00 -3.07
CA ALA A 298 12.21 1.06 -3.93
C ALA A 298 13.06 2.32 -3.70
N GLN A 299 12.41 3.47 -3.58
CA GLN A 299 13.07 4.74 -3.28
C GLN A 299 13.73 4.73 -1.89
N ALA A 300 13.10 4.13 -0.87
CA ALA A 300 13.72 3.92 0.44
C ALA A 300 15.01 3.09 0.36
N MET A 301 15.05 2.14 -0.58
CA MET A 301 16.23 1.32 -0.90
C MET A 301 17.24 2.03 -1.83
N ALA A 302 17.08 3.33 -2.05
CA ALA A 302 17.90 4.14 -2.95
C ALA A 302 17.96 3.56 -4.39
N ARG A 303 16.83 3.03 -4.90
CA ARG A 303 16.75 2.51 -6.26
C ARG A 303 16.02 3.48 -7.18
N PRO A 304 16.55 3.72 -8.40
CA PRO A 304 15.82 4.44 -9.43
C PRO A 304 14.50 3.75 -9.74
N VAL A 305 13.46 4.54 -9.95
CA VAL A 305 12.12 4.03 -10.26
C VAL A 305 11.65 4.57 -11.60
N VAL A 306 11.08 3.70 -12.43
CA VAL A 306 10.26 4.10 -13.58
C VAL A 306 8.81 3.72 -13.28
N ALA A 307 7.93 4.72 -13.15
CA ALA A 307 6.53 4.53 -12.81
C ALA A 307 5.60 5.12 -13.87
N THR A 308 4.37 4.64 -13.94
CA THR A 308 3.36 5.21 -14.84
C THR A 308 2.83 6.54 -14.33
N ASP A 309 2.63 7.50 -15.24
CA ASP A 309 2.24 8.90 -14.96
C ASP A 309 0.75 9.03 -14.71
N HIS A 310 0.27 8.38 -13.65
CA HIS A 310 -1.12 8.48 -13.19
C HIS A 310 -1.28 7.98 -11.73
N GLY A 311 -2.42 8.32 -11.13
CA GLY A 311 -2.73 7.92 -9.75
C GLY A 311 -1.71 8.43 -8.75
N GLY A 312 -1.48 7.69 -7.66
CA GLY A 312 -0.57 8.07 -6.59
C GLY A 312 0.91 8.11 -6.98
N ALA A 313 1.31 7.49 -8.11
CA ALA A 313 2.70 7.53 -8.57
C ALA A 313 3.14 8.97 -8.95
N VAL A 314 2.21 9.82 -9.38
CA VAL A 314 2.48 11.24 -9.68
C VAL A 314 2.97 12.00 -8.44
N GLU A 315 2.53 11.58 -7.27
CA GLU A 315 2.87 12.22 -5.98
C GLU A 315 4.16 11.66 -5.37
N THR A 316 4.53 10.43 -5.73
CA THR A 316 5.68 9.72 -5.16
C THR A 316 6.92 9.76 -6.05
N VAL A 317 6.81 10.22 -7.30
CA VAL A 317 7.93 10.33 -8.24
C VAL A 317 8.05 11.75 -8.77
N ILE A 318 9.14 12.45 -8.44
CA ILE A 318 9.53 13.71 -9.06
C ILE A 318 10.29 13.35 -10.34
N HIS A 319 9.65 13.61 -11.50
CA HIS A 319 10.20 13.23 -12.81
C HIS A 319 11.59 13.83 -13.07
N GLY A 320 12.56 12.98 -13.39
CA GLY A 320 13.95 13.36 -13.62
C GLY A 320 14.80 13.57 -12.37
N VAL A 321 14.19 13.56 -11.17
CA VAL A 321 14.90 13.80 -9.91
C VAL A 321 14.93 12.55 -9.02
N THR A 322 13.75 12.01 -8.66
CA THR A 322 13.64 10.83 -7.79
C THR A 322 13.24 9.56 -8.57
N GLY A 323 13.11 9.66 -9.88
CA GLY A 323 12.70 8.61 -10.79
C GLY A 323 12.11 9.19 -12.07
N TRP A 324 11.51 8.32 -12.86
CA TRP A 324 10.94 8.70 -14.15
C TRP A 324 9.47 8.30 -14.24
N ARG A 325 8.66 9.12 -14.91
CA ARG A 325 7.26 8.81 -15.19
C ARG A 325 7.09 8.60 -16.69
N VAL A 326 6.30 7.60 -17.07
CA VAL A 326 5.97 7.20 -18.45
C VAL A 326 4.48 7.04 -18.62
N ARG A 327 3.96 7.16 -19.82
CA ARG A 327 2.53 6.99 -20.11
C ARG A 327 2.07 5.56 -19.79
N PRO A 328 0.91 5.40 -19.14
CA PRO A 328 0.35 4.08 -18.86
C PRO A 328 0.14 3.26 -20.13
N GLY A 329 0.58 2.00 -20.12
CA GLY A 329 0.41 1.08 -21.25
C GLY A 329 1.37 1.30 -22.43
N ASP A 330 2.20 2.35 -22.41
CA ASP A 330 3.16 2.64 -23.50
C ASP A 330 4.47 1.87 -23.32
N ALA A 331 4.52 0.69 -23.92
CA ALA A 331 5.72 -0.16 -23.86
C ALA A 331 6.91 0.42 -24.64
N ALA A 332 6.69 1.28 -25.63
CA ALA A 332 7.78 1.92 -26.39
C ALA A 332 8.44 3.02 -25.56
N GLU A 333 7.66 3.90 -24.96
CA GLU A 333 8.18 4.92 -24.04
C GLU A 333 8.89 4.28 -22.83
N LEU A 334 8.29 3.22 -22.26
CA LEU A 334 8.92 2.48 -21.16
C LEU A 334 10.27 1.90 -21.56
N ALA A 335 10.40 1.31 -22.76
CA ALA A 335 11.68 0.79 -23.26
C ALA A 335 12.74 1.90 -23.41
N ILE A 336 12.40 3.00 -24.07
CA ILE A 336 13.30 4.16 -24.25
C ILE A 336 13.77 4.68 -22.89
N ARG A 337 12.84 4.77 -21.91
CA ARG A 337 13.18 5.27 -20.58
C ARG A 337 14.06 4.31 -19.79
N LEU A 338 13.80 3.01 -19.87
CA LEU A 338 14.64 1.99 -19.24
C LEU A 338 16.04 2.00 -19.82
N ASP A 339 16.19 2.04 -21.16
CA ASP A 339 17.49 2.15 -21.81
C ASP A 339 18.25 3.42 -21.36
N ALA A 340 17.55 4.56 -21.29
CA ALA A 340 18.15 5.81 -20.85
C ALA A 340 18.64 5.77 -19.39
N VAL A 341 17.84 5.18 -18.48
CA VAL A 341 18.22 5.03 -17.06
C VAL A 341 19.40 4.07 -16.90
N LEU A 342 19.40 2.96 -17.63
CA LEU A 342 20.48 1.97 -17.57
C LEU A 342 21.77 2.47 -18.21
N ALA A 343 21.69 3.33 -19.24
CA ALA A 343 22.83 3.98 -19.85
C ALA A 343 23.49 5.06 -18.95
N GLN A 344 22.75 5.62 -18.00
CA GLN A 344 23.33 6.46 -16.96
C GLN A 344 24.28 5.61 -16.11
N GLY A 345 25.52 5.99 -15.94
CA GLY A 345 26.48 5.26 -15.11
C GLY A 345 25.96 4.94 -13.70
N ALA A 346 26.62 4.04 -13.00
CA ALA A 346 26.21 3.64 -11.65
C ALA A 346 26.12 4.83 -10.69
N GLU A 347 27.00 5.82 -10.83
CA GLU A 347 27.03 7.03 -10.00
C GLU A 347 25.76 7.88 -10.17
N ALA A 348 25.32 8.16 -11.39
CA ALA A 348 24.10 8.94 -11.63
C ALA A 348 22.84 8.21 -11.14
N ARG A 349 22.79 6.88 -11.29
CA ARG A 349 21.69 6.08 -10.72
C ARG A 349 21.70 6.10 -9.18
N MET A 350 22.89 6.09 -8.57
CA MET A 350 23.04 6.17 -7.11
C MET A 350 22.63 7.56 -6.58
N GLU A 351 22.99 8.64 -7.29
CA GLU A 351 22.58 9.99 -6.94
C GLU A 351 21.06 10.14 -6.97
N MET A 352 20.40 9.73 -8.05
CA MET A 352 18.93 9.72 -8.14
C MET A 352 18.31 8.89 -7.02
N GLY A 353 18.86 7.72 -6.73
CA GLY A 353 18.41 6.87 -5.64
C GLY A 353 18.55 7.54 -4.28
N THR A 354 19.63 8.27 -4.04
CA THR A 354 19.89 9.01 -2.80
C THR A 354 18.86 10.15 -2.62
N GLN A 355 18.59 10.91 -3.68
CA GLN A 355 17.55 11.95 -3.66
C GLN A 355 16.16 11.36 -3.42
N ALA A 356 15.85 10.22 -4.05
CA ALA A 356 14.61 9.51 -3.85
C ALA A 356 14.45 9.03 -2.40
N ARG A 357 15.51 8.47 -1.81
CA ARG A 357 15.52 8.03 -0.40
C ARG A 357 15.33 9.21 0.55
N ALA A 358 16.00 10.34 0.32
CA ALA A 358 15.83 11.54 1.14
C ALA A 358 14.37 12.03 1.13
N MET A 359 13.72 12.08 -0.04
CA MET A 359 12.31 12.44 -0.16
C MET A 359 11.40 11.46 0.61
N VAL A 360 11.68 10.15 0.57
CA VAL A 360 10.90 9.16 1.32
C VAL A 360 11.08 9.33 2.83
N GLN A 361 12.30 9.59 3.29
CA GLN A 361 12.58 9.82 4.71
C GLN A 361 11.91 11.09 5.25
N ASP A 362 11.76 12.11 4.40
CA ASP A 362 11.06 13.36 4.74
C ASP A 362 9.54 13.20 4.76
N ARG A 363 8.94 12.49 3.79
CA ARG A 363 7.51 12.58 3.51
C ARG A 363 6.72 11.30 3.66
N PHE A 364 7.36 10.13 3.56
CA PHE A 364 6.66 8.85 3.39
C PHE A 364 7.11 7.78 4.39
N THR A 365 7.40 8.16 5.62
CA THR A 365 7.75 7.21 6.68
C THR A 365 6.48 6.65 7.35
N VAL A 366 6.60 5.43 7.88
CA VAL A 366 5.54 4.84 8.73
C VAL A 366 5.24 5.76 9.91
N ARG A 367 6.26 6.37 10.51
CA ARG A 367 6.10 7.29 11.65
C ARG A 367 5.24 8.51 11.29
N ALA A 368 5.52 9.18 10.16
CA ALA A 368 4.72 10.32 9.70
C ALA A 368 3.25 9.92 9.44
N MET A 369 3.01 8.76 8.85
CA MET A 369 1.66 8.22 8.65
C MET A 369 0.96 7.93 9.98
N GLN A 370 1.67 7.38 10.95
CA GLN A 370 1.16 7.08 12.30
C GLN A 370 0.76 8.36 13.03
N ASP A 371 1.68 9.33 13.12
CA ASP A 371 1.46 10.60 13.82
C ASP A 371 0.27 11.36 13.22
N ALA A 372 0.20 11.49 11.89
CA ALA A 372 -0.93 12.12 11.21
C ALA A 372 -2.26 11.36 11.45
N THR A 373 -2.24 10.04 11.57
CA THR A 373 -3.46 9.27 11.88
C THR A 373 -3.90 9.47 13.33
N LEU A 374 -2.96 9.56 14.27
CA LEU A 374 -3.27 9.87 15.67
C LEU A 374 -3.84 11.30 15.81
N ASP A 375 -3.36 12.25 15.01
CA ASP A 375 -3.93 13.61 14.95
C ASP A 375 -5.40 13.59 14.49
N VAL A 376 -5.73 12.78 13.48
CA VAL A 376 -7.14 12.57 13.07
C VAL A 376 -7.98 12.04 14.22
N TYR A 377 -7.46 11.12 15.01
CA TYR A 377 -8.21 10.60 16.17
C TYR A 377 -8.46 11.66 17.23
N ARG A 378 -7.45 12.50 17.56
CA ARG A 378 -7.61 13.64 18.46
C ARG A 378 -8.64 14.63 17.94
N GLU A 379 -8.56 14.98 16.67
CA GLU A 379 -9.51 15.90 16.02
C GLU A 379 -10.95 15.39 16.08
N VAL A 380 -11.17 14.08 15.81
CA VAL A 380 -12.51 13.46 15.84
C VAL A 380 -13.11 13.47 17.24
N LEU A 381 -12.30 13.41 18.28
CA LEU A 381 -12.75 13.49 19.68
C LEU A 381 -12.98 14.92 20.16
N GLY A 382 -12.54 15.91 19.42
CA GLY A 382 -12.64 17.33 19.79
C GLY A 382 -11.46 17.85 20.61
N GLU A 383 -10.36 17.09 20.68
CA GLU A 383 -9.12 17.46 21.40
C GLU A 383 -8.16 18.29 20.53
N GLY A 384 -8.47 18.49 19.26
CA GLY A 384 -7.62 19.15 18.26
C GLY A 384 -7.97 20.60 17.97
N GLY A 385 -8.34 21.40 18.95
CA GLY A 385 -8.79 22.79 18.74
C GLY A 385 -8.34 23.77 19.82
N ALA A 386 -7.06 23.84 20.10
CA ALA A 386 -6.44 24.98 20.80
C ALA A 386 -4.95 25.03 20.45
N GLY A 387 -4.63 25.77 19.37
CA GLY A 387 -3.27 26.02 18.94
C GLY A 387 -3.28 27.02 17.82
#